data_6a9cc92f94569833846b84a093089b18
#
_entry.id   6a9cc92f94569833846b84a093089b18
#
_cell.length_a   1.000
_cell.length_b   1.000
_cell.length_c   1.000
_cell.angle_alpha   90.00
_cell.angle_beta   90.00
_cell.angle_gamma   90.00
#
_symmetry.space_group_name_H-M   'P 1'
#
loop_
_entity.id
_entity.type
_entity.pdbx_description
1 polymer ?
#
loop_
_entity_poly.entity_id
_entity_poly.type
_entity_poly.pdbx_seq_one_letter_code
_entity_poly.pdbx_strand_id
1 'polypeptide(L)'
;MSRMNWPRVATAGVLVVAGVMGSIVASQRTASAMATSANALLKSLDPEGRKKLALPLDSSDRTRWNFVPTSMFPRQGLPLKEMTEPQRKLAHELLRSALSDRGYTTTTAIMNELEAILRDTEAAAREASGRGSAGGQVRDPELYFFTVFGTPGEKAAWGWRVEGHHVSLHFTVANGTSVAAAPSFWGSNPAEVREGPRKGFRALDKEQDAGRAVVMALDEAQRKTAIYTETAPNDIITMTAVTTDPLTPEGLTYSAMNPKQRELLMALIDVYVSQMTADIAAERMAAIKKAGVEKLTFAWAGPVEPGARHYYRVQGPTFLIEFDNTQNNGNHIHSVWRDFANDFGRDLLREHLAAVAH
;
A
#
# COMPACT_ATOMS: atom_id res chain seq x y z
N MET A 1 14.77 -33.59 55.80
CA MET A 1 14.21 -33.76 54.46
C MET A 1 14.09 -32.37 53.82
N SER A 2 15.11 -31.96 53.06
CA SER A 2 15.22 -30.69 52.41
C SER A 2 14.56 -30.78 51.02
N ARG A 3 13.55 -29.96 50.73
CA ARG A 3 12.98 -29.83 49.39
C ARG A 3 13.72 -28.76 48.61
N MET A 4 14.38 -29.20 47.57
CA MET A 4 15.17 -28.37 46.66
C MET A 4 14.18 -27.68 45.68
N ASN A 5 14.10 -26.34 45.73
CA ASN A 5 13.38 -25.51 44.74
C ASN A 5 14.27 -25.31 43.52
N TRP A 6 13.83 -25.82 42.37
CA TRP A 6 14.43 -25.48 41.07
C TRP A 6 13.79 -24.21 40.49
N PRO A 7 14.54 -23.28 39.90
CA PRO A 7 14.00 -22.07 39.33
C PRO A 7 13.40 -22.29 37.94
N ARG A 8 12.17 -21.84 37.75
CA ARG A 8 11.44 -21.80 36.46
C ARG A 8 11.81 -20.54 35.65
N VAL A 9 13.05 -20.39 35.20
CA VAL A 9 13.49 -19.18 34.47
C VAL A 9 13.95 -19.42 33.01
N ALA A 10 13.94 -20.69 32.53
CA ALA A 10 14.59 -21.00 31.25
C ALA A 10 13.70 -20.97 29.99
N THR A 11 12.35 -20.79 30.10
CA THR A 11 11.47 -20.99 28.94
C THR A 11 11.08 -19.70 28.19
N ALA A 12 11.16 -18.54 28.82
CA ALA A 12 10.77 -17.27 28.18
C ALA A 12 11.83 -16.73 27.18
N GLY A 13 13.12 -16.96 27.45
CA GLY A 13 14.21 -16.44 26.61
C GLY A 13 14.35 -17.16 25.26
N VAL A 14 14.04 -18.46 25.20
CA VAL A 14 14.16 -19.25 23.96
C VAL A 14 13.07 -18.91 22.93
N LEU A 15 11.86 -18.61 23.38
CA LEU A 15 10.75 -18.24 22.49
C LEU A 15 10.95 -16.85 21.85
N VAL A 16 11.52 -15.88 22.57
CA VAL A 16 11.79 -14.54 22.04
C VAL A 16 12.93 -14.58 21.02
N VAL A 17 13.99 -15.33 21.27
CA VAL A 17 15.13 -15.48 20.34
C VAL A 17 14.70 -16.24 19.08
N ALA A 18 13.88 -17.26 19.19
CA ALA A 18 13.36 -17.99 18.03
C ALA A 18 12.42 -17.11 17.17
N GLY A 19 11.60 -16.25 17.78
CA GLY A 19 10.73 -15.32 17.08
C GLY A 19 11.51 -14.25 16.31
N VAL A 20 12.57 -13.67 16.89
CA VAL A 20 13.41 -12.66 16.25
C VAL A 20 14.25 -13.27 15.12
N MET A 21 14.81 -14.46 15.30
CA MET A 21 15.55 -15.14 14.23
C MET A 21 14.64 -15.56 13.08
N GLY A 22 13.41 -15.99 13.38
CA GLY A 22 12.42 -16.34 12.36
C GLY A 22 12.02 -15.15 11.47
N SER A 23 11.83 -13.97 12.04
CA SER A 23 11.49 -12.74 11.28
C SER A 23 12.67 -12.24 10.45
N ILE A 24 13.90 -12.26 10.94
CA ILE A 24 15.10 -11.87 10.18
C ILE A 24 15.30 -12.80 8.96
N VAL A 25 15.13 -14.10 9.11
CA VAL A 25 15.26 -15.07 8.00
C VAL A 25 14.14 -14.88 6.95
N ALA A 26 12.92 -14.55 7.37
CA ALA A 26 11.82 -14.29 6.48
C ALA A 26 12.03 -13.00 5.67
N SER A 27 12.36 -11.89 6.31
CA SER A 27 12.67 -10.60 5.67
C SER A 27 13.81 -10.71 4.66
N GLN A 28 14.85 -11.46 4.98
CA GLN A 28 15.94 -11.76 4.05
C GLN A 28 15.45 -12.52 2.80
N ARG A 29 14.46 -13.42 2.94
CA ARG A 29 13.90 -14.15 1.80
C ARG A 29 13.16 -13.22 0.84
N THR A 30 12.33 -12.31 1.34
CA THR A 30 11.61 -11.34 0.51
C THR A 30 12.58 -10.37 -0.17
N ALA A 31 13.55 -9.81 0.55
CA ALA A 31 14.58 -8.94 -0.03
C ALA A 31 15.38 -9.65 -1.15
N SER A 32 15.78 -10.91 -0.92
CA SER A 32 16.50 -11.73 -1.91
C SER A 32 15.62 -12.08 -3.11
N ALA A 33 14.33 -12.40 -2.89
CA ALA A 33 13.38 -12.66 -3.98
C ALA A 33 13.16 -11.41 -4.86
N MET A 34 13.00 -10.24 -4.24
CA MET A 34 12.93 -8.97 -4.96
C MET A 34 14.18 -8.71 -5.80
N ALA A 35 15.37 -8.90 -5.22
CA ALA A 35 16.64 -8.70 -5.93
C ALA A 35 16.79 -9.67 -7.10
N THR A 36 16.43 -10.94 -6.92
CA THR A 36 16.45 -11.97 -7.97
C THR A 36 15.53 -11.59 -9.11
N SER A 37 14.28 -11.24 -8.82
CA SER A 37 13.26 -10.87 -9.83
C SER A 37 13.63 -9.57 -10.55
N ALA A 38 14.11 -8.55 -9.85
CA ALA A 38 14.57 -7.29 -10.45
C ALA A 38 15.77 -7.52 -11.39
N ASN A 39 16.75 -8.34 -10.97
CA ASN A 39 17.90 -8.69 -11.82
C ASN A 39 17.50 -9.53 -13.04
N ALA A 40 16.53 -10.44 -12.90
CA ALA A 40 16.03 -11.23 -14.03
C ALA A 40 15.36 -10.30 -15.07
N LEU A 41 14.53 -9.36 -14.63
CA LEU A 41 13.93 -8.36 -15.52
C LEU A 41 14.99 -7.48 -16.18
N LEU A 42 15.95 -6.93 -15.43
CA LEU A 42 17.05 -6.12 -15.97
C LEU A 42 17.88 -6.85 -17.04
N LYS A 43 18.17 -8.15 -16.82
CA LYS A 43 18.94 -8.98 -17.75
C LYS A 43 18.17 -9.27 -19.05
N SER A 44 16.86 -9.31 -19.03
CA SER A 44 16.01 -9.60 -20.19
C SER A 44 15.88 -8.43 -21.17
N LEU A 45 16.28 -7.23 -20.76
CA LEU A 45 16.10 -6.00 -21.52
C LEU A 45 17.31 -5.70 -22.41
N ASP A 46 17.03 -5.07 -23.56
CA ASP A 46 18.02 -4.40 -24.37
C ASP A 46 18.56 -3.13 -23.66
N PRO A 47 19.60 -2.47 -24.20
CA PRO A 47 20.18 -1.28 -23.57
C PRO A 47 19.15 -0.14 -23.34
N GLU A 48 18.23 0.10 -24.28
CA GLU A 48 17.24 1.16 -24.18
C GLU A 48 16.17 0.86 -23.13
N GLY A 49 15.63 -0.36 -23.13
CA GLY A 49 14.69 -0.80 -22.08
C GLY A 49 15.32 -0.77 -20.70
N ARG A 50 16.59 -1.18 -20.58
CA ARG A 50 17.34 -1.11 -19.32
C ARG A 50 17.54 0.32 -18.84
N LYS A 51 17.84 1.27 -19.73
CA LYS A 51 17.98 2.69 -19.43
C LYS A 51 16.66 3.30 -18.92
N LYS A 52 15.52 2.85 -19.46
CA LYS A 52 14.20 3.27 -18.96
C LYS A 52 13.89 2.67 -17.59
N LEU A 53 14.18 1.38 -17.38
CA LEU A 53 13.87 0.67 -16.13
C LEU A 53 14.76 1.11 -14.97
N ALA A 54 16.08 1.30 -15.21
CA ALA A 54 17.07 1.51 -14.14
C ALA A 54 17.46 2.99 -14.03
N LEU A 55 17.24 3.54 -12.83
CA LEU A 55 17.65 4.89 -12.45
C LEU A 55 18.64 4.86 -11.28
N PRO A 56 19.45 5.89 -11.06
CA PRO A 56 20.27 6.02 -9.87
C PRO A 56 19.42 6.02 -8.59
N LEU A 57 19.97 5.51 -7.47
CA LEU A 57 19.26 5.47 -6.17
C LEU A 57 18.92 6.87 -5.66
N ASP A 58 19.77 7.86 -5.92
CA ASP A 58 19.63 9.26 -5.55
C ASP A 58 18.79 10.08 -6.55
N SER A 59 18.19 9.42 -7.55
CA SER A 59 17.28 10.09 -8.49
C SER A 59 16.13 10.76 -7.74
N SER A 60 15.88 12.03 -8.06
CA SER A 60 14.72 12.78 -7.54
C SER A 60 13.38 12.14 -7.93
N ASP A 61 13.35 11.33 -8.98
CA ASP A 61 12.15 10.59 -9.40
C ASP A 61 11.73 9.51 -8.39
N ARG A 62 12.65 9.05 -7.54
CA ARG A 62 12.37 8.01 -6.53
C ARG A 62 11.27 8.39 -5.55
N THR A 63 11.17 9.67 -5.22
CA THR A 63 10.15 10.21 -4.29
C THR A 63 9.05 11.00 -5.01
N ARG A 64 9.16 11.16 -6.34
CA ARG A 64 8.16 11.82 -7.17
C ARG A 64 7.13 10.78 -7.61
N TRP A 65 5.94 10.81 -7.04
CA TRP A 65 4.91 9.79 -7.26
C TRP A 65 3.52 10.39 -7.48
N ASN A 66 2.65 9.64 -8.12
CA ASN A 66 1.25 10.03 -8.30
C ASN A 66 0.38 8.81 -8.64
N PHE A 67 -0.93 8.96 -8.46
CA PHE A 67 -1.94 7.94 -8.73
C PHE A 67 -2.97 8.33 -9.81
N VAL A 68 -2.84 9.53 -10.37
CA VAL A 68 -3.71 10.01 -11.45
C VAL A 68 -3.35 9.36 -12.81
N PRO A 69 -4.21 9.45 -13.83
CA PRO A 69 -3.92 8.94 -15.17
C PRO A 69 -2.60 9.44 -15.74
N THR A 70 -1.94 8.61 -16.54
CA THR A 70 -0.63 8.93 -17.14
C THR A 70 -0.64 10.17 -18.01
N SER A 71 -1.79 10.50 -18.63
CA SER A 71 -1.96 11.75 -19.38
C SER A 71 -1.89 13.01 -18.51
N MET A 72 -2.15 12.90 -17.20
CA MET A 72 -2.10 14.01 -16.24
C MET A 72 -0.76 14.08 -15.49
N PHE A 73 -0.05 12.98 -15.38
CA PHE A 73 1.24 12.89 -14.70
C PHE A 73 2.16 11.92 -15.46
N PRO A 74 3.11 12.46 -16.25
CA PRO A 74 4.10 11.65 -16.95
C PRO A 74 5.01 10.92 -15.96
N ARG A 75 5.19 9.61 -16.18
CA ARG A 75 6.00 8.72 -15.33
C ARG A 75 7.29 8.33 -16.03
N GLN A 76 8.34 8.21 -15.25
CA GLN A 76 9.55 7.52 -15.67
C GLN A 76 9.45 6.02 -15.36
N GLY A 77 10.30 5.23 -15.99
CA GLY A 77 10.28 3.79 -15.89
C GLY A 77 9.90 3.12 -17.21
N LEU A 78 9.95 1.79 -17.21
CA LEU A 78 9.57 0.98 -18.37
C LEU A 78 8.10 0.53 -18.22
N PRO A 79 7.18 0.98 -19.10
CA PRO A 79 5.79 0.56 -19.05
C PRO A 79 5.62 -0.88 -19.56
N LEU A 80 4.62 -1.61 -19.06
CA LEU A 80 4.26 -2.94 -19.57
C LEU A 80 4.03 -2.94 -21.08
N LYS A 81 3.51 -1.84 -21.62
CA LYS A 81 3.26 -1.66 -23.06
C LYS A 81 4.49 -1.84 -23.94
N GLU A 82 5.66 -1.49 -23.44
CA GLU A 82 6.92 -1.61 -24.16
C GLU A 82 7.67 -2.92 -23.87
N MET A 83 7.12 -3.78 -23.01
CA MET A 83 7.69 -5.07 -22.68
C MET A 83 7.16 -6.18 -23.60
N THR A 84 8.04 -7.10 -23.99
CA THR A 84 7.64 -8.37 -24.60
C THR A 84 6.90 -9.24 -23.58
N GLU A 85 6.14 -10.25 -24.04
CA GLU A 85 5.41 -11.16 -23.14
C GLU A 85 6.31 -11.86 -22.08
N PRO A 86 7.53 -12.35 -22.42
CA PRO A 86 8.44 -12.86 -21.39
C PRO A 86 8.88 -11.80 -20.38
N GLN A 87 9.09 -10.56 -20.80
CA GLN A 87 9.47 -9.45 -19.92
C GLN A 87 8.33 -9.04 -19.00
N ARG A 88 7.09 -9.02 -19.50
CA ARG A 88 5.88 -8.80 -18.67
C ARG A 88 5.77 -9.84 -17.57
N LYS A 89 6.04 -11.12 -17.86
CA LYS A 89 6.07 -12.18 -16.83
C LYS A 89 7.09 -11.88 -15.74
N LEU A 90 8.31 -11.47 -16.11
CA LEU A 90 9.34 -11.09 -15.13
C LEU A 90 8.96 -9.86 -14.30
N ALA A 91 8.29 -8.86 -14.89
CA ALA A 91 7.75 -7.71 -14.19
C ALA A 91 6.67 -8.13 -13.18
N HIS A 92 5.78 -9.04 -13.55
CA HIS A 92 4.79 -9.63 -12.64
C HIS A 92 5.43 -10.50 -11.55
N GLU A 93 6.56 -11.17 -11.82
CA GLU A 93 7.32 -11.89 -10.79
C GLU A 93 7.97 -10.95 -9.78
N LEU A 94 8.47 -9.80 -10.22
CA LEU A 94 8.93 -8.75 -9.32
C LEU A 94 7.78 -8.25 -8.43
N LEU A 95 6.61 -8.02 -9.00
CA LEU A 95 5.41 -7.64 -8.23
C LEU A 95 5.02 -8.70 -7.20
N ARG A 96 5.02 -9.98 -7.57
CA ARG A 96 4.74 -11.12 -6.67
C ARG A 96 5.76 -11.27 -5.54
N SER A 97 7.01 -10.86 -5.76
CA SER A 97 8.04 -10.95 -4.73
C SER A 97 7.80 -10.05 -3.52
N ALA A 98 6.92 -9.04 -3.66
CA ALA A 98 6.59 -8.06 -2.64
C ALA A 98 5.18 -8.21 -2.06
N LEU A 99 4.25 -8.75 -2.82
CA LEU A 99 2.84 -8.83 -2.48
C LEU A 99 2.42 -10.24 -2.08
N SER A 100 1.45 -10.32 -1.20
CA SER A 100 0.72 -11.57 -0.96
C SER A 100 -0.12 -11.93 -2.19
N ASP A 101 -0.67 -13.14 -2.24
CA ASP A 101 -1.61 -13.54 -3.31
C ASP A 101 -2.80 -12.58 -3.41
N ARG A 102 -3.31 -12.11 -2.24
CA ARG A 102 -4.36 -11.11 -2.20
C ARG A 102 -3.87 -9.77 -2.77
N GLY A 103 -2.75 -9.26 -2.31
CA GLY A 103 -2.19 -7.99 -2.77
C GLY A 103 -1.91 -8.00 -4.28
N TYR A 104 -1.37 -9.10 -4.77
CA TYR A 104 -1.15 -9.29 -6.21
C TYR A 104 -2.47 -9.32 -7.00
N THR A 105 -3.47 -10.07 -6.52
CA THR A 105 -4.78 -10.15 -7.18
C THR A 105 -5.48 -8.79 -7.21
N THR A 106 -5.49 -8.07 -6.08
CA THR A 106 -6.03 -6.70 -6.00
C THR A 106 -5.32 -5.77 -6.99
N THR A 107 -3.99 -5.76 -6.97
CA THR A 107 -3.18 -4.90 -7.85
C THR A 107 -3.45 -5.19 -9.32
N THR A 108 -3.43 -6.46 -9.73
CA THR A 108 -3.66 -6.83 -11.13
C THR A 108 -5.10 -6.63 -11.58
N ALA A 109 -6.08 -6.77 -10.70
CA ALA A 109 -7.47 -6.44 -10.99
C ALA A 109 -7.64 -4.93 -11.27
N ILE A 110 -6.97 -4.08 -10.49
CA ILE A 110 -6.98 -2.63 -10.74
C ILE A 110 -6.30 -2.32 -12.08
N MET A 111 -5.12 -2.87 -12.32
CA MET A 111 -4.34 -2.62 -13.53
C MET A 111 -5.06 -3.05 -14.81
N ASN A 112 -5.65 -4.24 -14.81
CA ASN A 112 -6.17 -4.86 -16.02
C ASN A 112 -7.67 -4.68 -16.18
N GLU A 113 -8.45 -5.10 -15.15
CA GLU A 113 -9.89 -5.18 -15.26
C GLU A 113 -10.56 -3.82 -15.08
N LEU A 114 -10.24 -3.10 -14.01
CA LEU A 114 -10.89 -1.82 -13.73
C LEU A 114 -10.48 -0.73 -14.72
N GLU A 115 -9.23 -0.69 -15.13
CA GLU A 115 -8.76 0.27 -16.15
C GLU A 115 -9.46 0.04 -17.49
N ALA A 116 -9.67 -1.23 -17.88
CA ALA A 116 -10.42 -1.57 -19.09
C ALA A 116 -11.92 -1.21 -18.97
N ILE A 117 -12.55 -1.53 -17.83
CA ILE A 117 -13.94 -1.19 -17.56
C ILE A 117 -14.13 0.33 -17.59
N LEU A 118 -13.24 1.08 -16.97
CA LEU A 118 -13.31 2.54 -16.95
C LEU A 118 -13.15 3.13 -18.35
N ARG A 119 -12.21 2.63 -19.15
CA ARG A 119 -12.05 3.02 -20.57
C ARG A 119 -13.36 2.84 -21.33
N ASP A 120 -13.93 1.66 -21.24
CA ASP A 120 -15.12 1.30 -22.02
C ASP A 120 -16.35 2.09 -21.54
N THR A 121 -16.51 2.31 -20.25
CA THR A 121 -17.58 3.11 -19.64
C THR A 121 -17.45 4.59 -20.02
N GLU A 122 -16.26 5.17 -19.95
CA GLU A 122 -16.02 6.57 -20.34
C GLU A 122 -16.21 6.78 -21.85
N ALA A 123 -15.81 5.81 -22.68
CA ALA A 123 -16.04 5.86 -24.13
C ALA A 123 -17.54 5.85 -24.45
N ALA A 124 -18.31 4.94 -23.86
CA ALA A 124 -19.77 4.87 -24.02
C ALA A 124 -20.48 6.14 -23.55
N ALA A 125 -20.08 6.70 -22.41
CA ALA A 125 -20.66 7.95 -21.90
C ALA A 125 -20.38 9.15 -22.82
N ARG A 126 -19.21 9.21 -23.43
CA ARG A 126 -18.85 10.25 -24.40
C ARG A 126 -19.66 10.13 -25.69
N GLU A 127 -19.80 8.92 -26.21
CA GLU A 127 -20.62 8.65 -27.40
C GLU A 127 -22.09 9.05 -27.16
N ALA A 128 -22.66 8.64 -26.02
CA ALA A 128 -24.03 9.01 -25.62
C ALA A 128 -24.22 10.54 -25.48
N SER A 129 -23.17 11.28 -25.10
CA SER A 129 -23.21 12.75 -24.99
C SER A 129 -22.90 13.49 -26.30
N GLY A 130 -22.67 12.80 -27.41
CA GLY A 130 -22.36 13.39 -28.73
C GLY A 130 -20.95 14.01 -28.82
N ARG A 131 -20.06 13.77 -27.82
CA ARG A 131 -18.69 14.33 -27.78
C ARG A 131 -17.67 13.53 -28.59
N GLY A 132 -18.09 12.40 -29.17
CA GLY A 132 -17.21 11.48 -29.88
C GLY A 132 -16.21 10.76 -28.98
N SER A 133 -15.60 9.68 -29.47
CA SER A 133 -14.64 8.89 -28.69
C SER A 133 -13.26 9.55 -28.54
N ALA A 134 -12.90 10.52 -29.37
CA ALA A 134 -11.62 11.21 -29.33
C ALA A 134 -11.52 12.26 -28.21
N GLY A 135 -10.42 12.32 -27.48
CA GLY A 135 -10.11 13.38 -26.48
C GLY A 135 -10.48 13.07 -25.03
N GLY A 136 -10.75 11.81 -24.66
CA GLY A 136 -10.82 11.34 -23.27
C GLY A 136 -9.46 11.14 -22.61
N GLN A 137 -9.45 10.86 -21.31
CA GLN A 137 -8.22 10.42 -20.63
C GLN A 137 -7.78 9.06 -21.19
N VAL A 138 -6.48 8.88 -21.34
CA VAL A 138 -5.94 7.60 -21.80
C VAL A 138 -6.07 6.58 -20.68
N ARG A 139 -6.95 5.59 -20.88
CA ARG A 139 -7.15 4.44 -20.00
C ARG A 139 -6.53 3.22 -20.66
N ASP A 140 -5.35 2.83 -20.24
CA ASP A 140 -4.61 1.74 -20.88
C ASP A 140 -4.04 0.81 -19.80
N PRO A 141 -4.53 -0.46 -19.73
CA PRO A 141 -4.05 -1.47 -18.80
C PRO A 141 -2.54 -1.77 -18.87
N GLU A 142 -1.89 -1.34 -19.94
CA GLU A 142 -0.44 -1.54 -20.14
C GLU A 142 0.39 -0.31 -19.74
N LEU A 143 -0.21 0.80 -19.29
CA LEU A 143 0.50 2.00 -18.83
C LEU A 143 0.77 1.96 -17.30
N TYR A 144 1.37 0.85 -16.87
CA TYR A 144 1.98 0.69 -15.55
C TYR A 144 3.49 0.58 -15.69
N PHE A 145 4.20 1.47 -15.01
CA PHE A 145 5.63 1.71 -15.18
C PHE A 145 6.39 1.05 -14.05
N PHE A 146 7.36 0.23 -14.39
CA PHE A 146 8.32 -0.35 -13.46
C PHE A 146 9.59 0.48 -13.46
N THR A 147 10.14 0.77 -12.29
CA THR A 147 11.40 1.48 -12.12
C THR A 147 12.22 0.80 -11.04
N VAL A 148 13.50 0.58 -11.30
CA VAL A 148 14.49 0.08 -10.35
C VAL A 148 15.46 1.22 -10.04
N PHE A 149 15.68 1.50 -8.76
CA PHE A 149 16.56 2.57 -8.28
C PHE A 149 17.82 1.95 -7.65
N GLY A 150 18.99 2.26 -8.19
CA GLY A 150 20.25 1.66 -7.76
C GLY A 150 20.46 0.25 -8.32
N THR A 151 21.27 -0.56 -7.65
CA THR A 151 21.65 -1.89 -8.11
C THR A 151 21.06 -2.95 -7.17
N PRO A 152 20.14 -3.81 -7.64
CA PRO A 152 19.56 -4.88 -6.83
C PRO A 152 20.63 -5.85 -6.34
N GLY A 153 20.68 -6.10 -5.03
CA GLY A 153 21.66 -6.98 -4.42
C GLY A 153 21.61 -6.96 -2.89
N GLU A 154 22.58 -7.63 -2.26
CA GLU A 154 22.63 -7.82 -0.81
C GLU A 154 23.40 -6.72 -0.06
N LYS A 155 24.32 -6.02 -0.71
CA LYS A 155 25.28 -5.12 -0.03
C LYS A 155 24.86 -3.65 -0.09
N ALA A 156 24.41 -3.20 -1.26
CA ALA A 156 24.01 -1.80 -1.47
C ALA A 156 22.53 -1.62 -1.19
N ALA A 157 22.14 -0.43 -0.76
CA ALA A 157 20.75 -0.05 -0.77
C ALA A 157 20.26 0.13 -2.20
N TRP A 158 19.02 -0.28 -2.48
CA TRP A 158 18.35 -0.14 -3.75
C TRP A 158 16.85 -0.06 -3.53
N GLY A 159 16.10 0.21 -4.55
CA GLY A 159 14.64 0.21 -4.46
C GLY A 159 13.98 -0.06 -5.79
N TRP A 160 12.67 -0.18 -5.78
CA TRP A 160 11.88 -0.27 -6.99
C TRP A 160 10.46 0.24 -6.76
N ARG A 161 9.81 0.52 -7.85
CA ARG A 161 8.44 1.05 -7.86
C ARG A 161 7.67 0.42 -9.02
N VAL A 162 6.37 0.17 -8.80
CA VAL A 162 5.38 0.05 -9.86
C VAL A 162 4.37 1.18 -9.71
N GLU A 163 4.11 1.91 -10.79
CA GLU A 163 3.25 3.09 -10.75
C GLU A 163 2.44 3.25 -12.03
N GLY A 164 1.16 3.55 -11.88
CA GLY A 164 0.24 3.88 -12.96
C GLY A 164 -1.01 4.55 -12.42
N HIS A 165 -2.09 4.55 -13.18
CA HIS A 165 -3.39 5.00 -12.68
C HIS A 165 -3.89 4.06 -11.57
N HIS A 166 -4.20 4.60 -10.41
CA HIS A 166 -4.72 3.87 -9.24
C HIS A 166 -3.77 2.82 -8.60
N VAL A 167 -2.51 2.72 -9.03
CA VAL A 167 -1.50 1.91 -8.34
C VAL A 167 -0.22 2.72 -8.20
N SER A 168 0.31 2.80 -6.97
CA SER A 168 1.65 3.36 -6.72
C SER A 168 2.26 2.68 -5.51
N LEU A 169 3.17 1.74 -5.75
CA LEU A 169 3.80 0.91 -4.73
C LEU A 169 5.31 1.11 -4.74
N HIS A 170 5.87 1.46 -3.59
CA HIS A 170 7.27 1.81 -3.42
C HIS A 170 7.96 0.86 -2.45
N PHE A 171 9.11 0.36 -2.84
CA PHE A 171 9.92 -0.55 -2.05
C PHE A 171 11.36 -0.07 -1.99
N THR A 172 11.92 -0.03 -0.80
CA THR A 172 13.35 0.24 -0.56
C THR A 172 13.94 -0.92 0.21
N VAL A 173 15.05 -1.46 -0.26
CA VAL A 173 15.76 -2.59 0.33
C VAL A 173 17.14 -2.11 0.78
N ALA A 174 17.54 -2.43 2.01
CA ALA A 174 18.86 -2.15 2.53
C ALA A 174 19.43 -3.38 3.24
N ASN A 175 20.76 -3.51 3.20
CA ASN A 175 21.52 -4.60 3.84
C ASN A 175 21.06 -6.01 3.40
N GLY A 176 20.39 -6.14 2.24
CA GLY A 176 19.86 -7.41 1.74
C GLY A 176 18.79 -8.07 2.62
N THR A 177 18.33 -7.41 3.68
CA THR A 177 17.42 -8.00 4.67
C THR A 177 16.25 -7.10 5.03
N SER A 178 16.41 -5.80 5.06
CA SER A 178 15.39 -4.85 5.50
C SER A 178 14.64 -4.28 4.32
N VAL A 179 13.30 -4.25 4.41
CA VAL A 179 12.42 -3.76 3.34
C VAL A 179 11.47 -2.71 3.89
N ALA A 180 11.56 -1.48 3.40
CA ALA A 180 10.53 -0.48 3.58
C ALA A 180 9.57 -0.53 2.38
N ALA A 181 8.27 -0.72 2.64
CA ALA A 181 7.23 -0.86 1.63
C ALA A 181 6.18 0.26 1.79
N ALA A 182 6.62 1.51 1.69
CA ALA A 182 5.79 2.70 1.84
C ALA A 182 6.35 3.89 1.02
N PRO A 183 5.47 4.78 0.51
CA PRO A 183 4.02 4.68 0.52
C PRO A 183 3.50 3.51 -0.33
N SER A 184 2.30 2.99 0.04
CA SER A 184 1.63 1.96 -0.75
C SER A 184 0.20 2.44 -1.04
N PHE A 185 -0.09 2.71 -2.30
CA PHE A 185 -1.36 3.27 -2.75
C PHE A 185 -2.09 2.32 -3.71
N TRP A 186 -3.38 2.14 -3.46
CA TRP A 186 -4.34 1.50 -4.34
C TRP A 186 -5.60 2.36 -4.48
N GLY A 187 -6.07 2.54 -5.71
CA GLY A 187 -7.35 3.16 -6.01
C GLY A 187 -8.27 2.22 -6.78
N SER A 188 -9.54 2.52 -6.81
CA SER A 188 -10.55 1.74 -7.54
C SER A 188 -11.59 2.66 -8.16
N ASN A 189 -11.65 2.70 -9.47
CA ASN A 189 -12.70 3.40 -10.22
C ASN A 189 -13.22 2.49 -11.35
N PRO A 190 -14.48 2.05 -11.25
CA PRO A 190 -15.42 2.26 -10.15
C PRO A 190 -15.02 1.52 -8.85
N ALA A 191 -15.52 1.98 -7.70
CA ALA A 191 -15.42 1.25 -6.44
C ALA A 191 -16.22 -0.06 -6.49
N GLU A 192 -17.39 0.00 -7.14
CA GLU A 192 -18.23 -1.15 -7.48
C GLU A 192 -18.64 -1.07 -8.95
N VAL A 193 -18.42 -2.14 -9.68
CA VAL A 193 -18.91 -2.30 -11.06
C VAL A 193 -20.43 -2.50 -11.02
N ARG A 194 -21.20 -1.51 -11.46
CA ARG A 194 -22.66 -1.52 -11.34
C ARG A 194 -23.37 -2.21 -12.49
N GLU A 195 -22.70 -2.38 -13.63
CA GLU A 195 -23.28 -2.93 -14.86
C GLU A 195 -22.31 -3.87 -15.57
N GLY A 196 -22.79 -4.64 -16.55
CA GLY A 196 -21.99 -5.52 -17.39
C GLY A 196 -21.62 -6.83 -16.74
N PRO A 197 -20.71 -7.61 -17.39
CA PRO A 197 -20.36 -8.98 -16.96
C PRO A 197 -19.67 -9.07 -15.58
N ARG A 198 -19.11 -7.97 -15.12
CA ARG A 198 -18.42 -7.87 -13.81
C ARG A 198 -19.25 -7.16 -12.73
N LYS A 199 -20.57 -7.03 -12.95
CA LYS A 199 -21.47 -6.39 -11.98
C LYS A 199 -21.28 -6.97 -10.57
N GLY A 200 -21.13 -6.07 -9.60
CA GLY A 200 -20.87 -6.40 -8.20
C GLY A 200 -19.39 -6.59 -7.84
N PHE A 201 -18.48 -6.54 -8.80
CA PHE A 201 -17.05 -6.62 -8.52
C PHE A 201 -16.55 -5.35 -7.83
N ARG A 202 -15.76 -5.52 -6.75
CA ARG A 202 -15.15 -4.49 -5.92
C ARG A 202 -13.70 -4.90 -5.61
N ALA A 203 -12.71 -4.17 -6.12
CA ALA A 203 -11.29 -4.52 -5.91
C ALA A 203 -10.81 -4.22 -4.47
N LEU A 204 -11.40 -3.23 -3.82
CA LEU A 204 -11.09 -2.77 -2.46
C LEU A 204 -12.28 -2.96 -1.51
N ASP A 205 -12.98 -4.09 -1.64
CA ASP A 205 -14.14 -4.44 -0.83
C ASP A 205 -13.80 -4.54 0.66
N LYS A 206 -12.71 -5.21 1.00
CA LYS A 206 -12.28 -5.44 2.39
C LYS A 206 -11.88 -4.17 3.09
N GLU A 207 -11.16 -3.28 2.42
CA GLU A 207 -10.78 -1.96 2.94
C GLU A 207 -12.03 -1.14 3.28
N GLN A 208 -12.98 -1.08 2.37
CA GLN A 208 -14.23 -0.35 2.57
C GLN A 208 -15.10 -0.96 3.66
N ASP A 209 -15.31 -2.28 3.62
CA ASP A 209 -16.23 -2.96 4.53
C ASP A 209 -15.67 -3.04 5.94
N ALA A 210 -14.36 -3.26 6.12
CA ALA A 210 -13.72 -3.26 7.43
C ALA A 210 -13.73 -1.88 8.09
N GLY A 211 -13.46 -0.80 7.33
CA GLY A 211 -13.58 0.56 7.86
C GLY A 211 -14.99 0.90 8.32
N ARG A 212 -15.99 0.51 7.52
CA ARG A 212 -17.40 0.67 7.88
C ARG A 212 -17.80 -0.17 9.08
N ALA A 213 -17.30 -1.41 9.22
CA ALA A 213 -17.57 -2.25 10.36
C ALA A 213 -17.08 -1.62 11.68
N VAL A 214 -15.94 -0.92 11.66
CA VAL A 214 -15.45 -0.19 12.85
C VAL A 214 -16.45 0.90 13.25
N VAL A 215 -16.79 1.83 12.35
CA VAL A 215 -17.67 2.98 12.70
C VAL A 215 -19.08 2.52 13.08
N MET A 216 -19.60 1.46 12.45
CA MET A 216 -20.92 0.92 12.76
C MET A 216 -21.00 0.25 14.13
N ALA A 217 -19.89 -0.28 14.63
CA ALA A 217 -19.81 -0.90 15.98
C ALA A 217 -19.70 0.13 17.11
N LEU A 218 -19.47 1.41 16.81
CA LEU A 218 -19.35 2.48 17.82
C LEU A 218 -20.73 2.86 18.37
N ASP A 219 -20.79 3.15 19.66
CA ASP A 219 -21.97 3.77 20.28
C ASP A 219 -22.08 5.27 19.91
N GLU A 220 -23.16 5.93 20.32
CA GLU A 220 -23.42 7.32 19.97
C GLU A 220 -22.34 8.29 20.46
N ALA A 221 -21.86 8.11 21.70
CA ALA A 221 -20.81 8.95 22.28
C ALA A 221 -19.47 8.78 21.55
N GLN A 222 -19.13 7.53 21.25
CA GLN A 222 -17.92 7.19 20.50
C GLN A 222 -17.99 7.70 19.05
N ARG A 223 -19.15 7.63 18.39
CA ARG A 223 -19.35 8.20 17.04
C ARG A 223 -19.13 9.70 17.02
N LYS A 224 -19.61 10.43 18.03
CA LYS A 224 -19.38 11.89 18.15
C LYS A 224 -17.88 12.25 18.20
N THR A 225 -17.04 11.34 18.71
CA THR A 225 -15.59 11.54 18.75
C THR A 225 -14.92 11.07 17.44
N ALA A 226 -15.36 9.93 16.91
CA ALA A 226 -14.78 9.33 15.71
C ALA A 226 -15.14 10.09 14.43
N ILE A 227 -16.42 10.53 14.30
CA ILE A 227 -16.93 11.26 13.12
C ILE A 227 -16.63 12.74 13.31
N TYR A 228 -15.51 13.20 12.77
CA TYR A 228 -15.03 14.55 13.01
C TYR A 228 -15.68 15.62 12.10
N THR A 229 -16.36 15.19 11.03
CA THR A 229 -17.12 16.06 10.12
C THR A 229 -18.20 15.27 9.36
N GLU A 230 -19.31 15.93 9.05
CA GLU A 230 -20.40 15.36 8.26
C GLU A 230 -20.10 15.30 6.73
N THR A 231 -19.12 16.07 6.28
CA THR A 231 -18.69 16.11 4.89
C THR A 231 -17.29 15.50 4.77
N ALA A 232 -17.17 14.44 3.99
CA ALA A 232 -15.88 13.82 3.70
C ALA A 232 -14.99 14.76 2.84
N PRO A 233 -13.66 14.74 3.00
CA PRO A 233 -12.76 15.43 2.09
C PRO A 233 -12.91 14.89 0.66
N ASN A 234 -12.46 15.66 -0.34
CA ASN A 234 -12.64 15.26 -1.75
C ASN A 234 -11.63 14.19 -2.22
N ASP A 235 -10.64 13.86 -1.39
CA ASP A 235 -9.59 12.87 -1.65
C ASP A 235 -8.88 12.52 -0.35
N ILE A 236 -7.90 11.59 -0.38
CA ILE A 236 -6.98 11.36 0.73
C ILE A 236 -6.25 12.66 1.08
N ILE A 237 -6.13 12.94 2.37
CA ILE A 237 -5.62 14.24 2.85
C ILE A 237 -4.14 14.42 2.51
N THR A 238 -3.36 13.34 2.61
CA THR A 238 -1.91 13.39 2.37
C THR A 238 -1.54 13.46 0.89
N MET A 239 -2.49 13.25 -0.02
CA MET A 239 -2.26 13.30 -1.46
C MET A 239 -0.95 12.62 -1.87
N THR A 240 -0.11 13.34 -2.62
CA THR A 240 1.20 12.88 -3.09
C THR A 240 2.38 13.47 -2.31
N ALA A 241 2.15 13.91 -1.08
CA ALA A 241 3.21 14.44 -0.22
C ALA A 241 4.34 13.42 -0.05
N VAL A 242 5.58 13.88 -0.09
CA VAL A 242 6.77 13.03 0.09
C VAL A 242 6.90 12.58 1.54
N THR A 243 6.57 13.44 2.47
CA THR A 243 6.55 13.16 3.91
C THR A 243 5.19 13.51 4.48
N THR A 244 4.79 12.81 5.52
CA THR A 244 3.52 13.06 6.21
C THR A 244 3.75 13.09 7.72
N ASP A 245 2.93 13.91 8.39
CA ASP A 245 2.81 13.96 9.83
C ASP A 245 1.46 13.38 10.26
N PRO A 246 1.28 13.03 11.55
CA PRO A 246 -0.03 12.64 12.09
C PRO A 246 -1.10 13.70 11.81
N LEU A 247 -2.28 13.25 11.38
CA LEU A 247 -3.40 14.13 11.03
C LEU A 247 -4.26 14.46 12.26
N THR A 248 -4.84 15.65 12.25
CA THR A 248 -5.82 16.11 13.27
C THR A 248 -7.20 16.38 12.66
N PRO A 249 -8.29 16.23 13.46
CA PRO A 249 -8.35 15.63 14.79
C PRO A 249 -8.01 14.14 14.76
N GLU A 250 -7.43 13.60 15.85
CA GLU A 250 -6.98 12.19 15.85
C GLU A 250 -8.13 11.19 15.76
N GLY A 251 -9.31 11.52 16.26
CA GLY A 251 -10.48 10.65 16.32
C GLY A 251 -10.57 9.84 17.61
N LEU A 252 -11.25 8.68 17.57
CA LEU A 252 -11.47 7.81 18.72
C LEU A 252 -10.24 6.96 19.00
N THR A 253 -9.73 6.98 20.22
CA THR A 253 -8.56 6.18 20.64
C THR A 253 -8.93 4.71 20.84
N TYR A 254 -7.99 3.81 20.58
CA TYR A 254 -8.11 2.38 20.86
C TYR A 254 -8.48 2.10 22.32
N SER A 255 -7.93 2.86 23.27
CA SER A 255 -8.22 2.72 24.70
C SER A 255 -9.68 3.00 25.06
N ALA A 256 -10.36 3.88 24.31
CA ALA A 256 -11.78 4.20 24.48
C ALA A 256 -12.74 3.17 23.82
N MET A 257 -12.21 2.17 23.12
CA MET A 257 -12.98 1.12 22.46
C MET A 257 -13.17 -0.09 23.39
N ASN A 258 -14.32 -0.76 23.27
CA ASN A 258 -14.54 -2.06 23.92
C ASN A 258 -13.77 -3.18 23.21
N PRO A 259 -13.66 -4.40 23.80
CA PRO A 259 -12.89 -5.49 23.17
C PRO A 259 -13.31 -5.82 21.75
N LYS A 260 -14.61 -5.83 21.42
CA LYS A 260 -15.10 -6.13 20.08
C LYS A 260 -14.73 -5.05 19.07
N GLN A 261 -14.81 -3.80 19.45
CA GLN A 261 -14.41 -2.67 18.60
C GLN A 261 -12.89 -2.68 18.34
N ARG A 262 -12.09 -3.04 19.35
CA ARG A 262 -10.63 -3.23 19.21
C ARG A 262 -10.29 -4.35 18.22
N GLU A 263 -11.01 -5.48 18.29
CA GLU A 263 -10.85 -6.56 17.31
C GLU A 263 -11.13 -6.07 15.87
N LEU A 264 -12.21 -5.31 15.67
CA LEU A 264 -12.55 -4.75 14.35
C LEU A 264 -11.50 -3.77 13.85
N LEU A 265 -10.97 -2.89 14.71
CA LEU A 265 -9.90 -1.97 14.33
C LEU A 265 -8.61 -2.73 13.94
N MET A 266 -8.24 -3.75 14.72
CA MET A 266 -7.08 -4.58 14.39
C MET A 266 -7.30 -5.40 13.11
N ALA A 267 -8.52 -5.88 12.86
CA ALA A 267 -8.87 -6.55 11.61
C ALA A 267 -8.80 -5.59 10.40
N LEU A 268 -9.21 -4.33 10.56
CA LEU A 268 -9.03 -3.30 9.54
C LEU A 268 -7.55 -3.07 9.22
N ILE A 269 -6.69 -2.95 10.23
CA ILE A 269 -5.24 -2.81 10.02
C ILE A 269 -4.68 -4.05 9.32
N ASP A 270 -5.13 -5.26 9.69
CA ASP A 270 -4.71 -6.52 9.06
C ASP A 270 -5.07 -6.57 7.57
N VAL A 271 -6.19 -6.00 7.16
CA VAL A 271 -6.55 -5.86 5.74
C VAL A 271 -5.45 -5.14 4.95
N TYR A 272 -4.84 -4.09 5.49
CA TYR A 272 -3.78 -3.33 4.83
C TYR A 272 -2.43 -4.04 4.89
N VAL A 273 -2.03 -4.54 6.04
CA VAL A 273 -0.71 -5.18 6.17
C VAL A 273 -0.64 -6.48 5.38
N SER A 274 -1.74 -7.23 5.29
CA SER A 274 -1.82 -8.50 4.55
C SER A 274 -1.83 -8.36 3.02
N GLN A 275 -1.80 -7.15 2.47
CA GLN A 275 -1.51 -6.91 1.06
C GLN A 275 -0.05 -7.26 0.69
N MET A 276 0.85 -7.16 1.65
CA MET A 276 2.27 -7.46 1.48
C MET A 276 2.57 -8.94 1.77
N THR A 277 3.79 -9.39 1.43
CA THR A 277 4.28 -10.71 1.85
C THR A 277 4.23 -10.87 3.37
N ALA A 278 4.15 -12.11 3.83
CA ALA A 278 3.92 -12.41 5.24
C ALA A 278 4.98 -11.82 6.19
N ASP A 279 6.22 -11.73 5.76
CA ASP A 279 7.32 -11.13 6.53
C ASP A 279 7.21 -9.60 6.62
N ILE A 280 6.93 -8.89 5.52
CA ILE A 280 6.66 -7.44 5.55
C ILE A 280 5.44 -7.14 6.41
N ALA A 281 4.38 -7.94 6.30
CA ALA A 281 3.18 -7.82 7.13
C ALA A 281 3.50 -8.01 8.62
N ALA A 282 4.30 -9.03 8.95
CA ALA A 282 4.72 -9.31 10.32
C ALA A 282 5.60 -8.18 10.91
N GLU A 283 6.51 -7.62 10.11
CA GLU A 283 7.34 -6.47 10.52
C GLU A 283 6.49 -5.22 10.79
N ARG A 284 5.54 -4.90 9.91
CA ARG A 284 4.59 -3.79 10.13
C ARG A 284 3.80 -3.99 11.43
N MET A 285 3.24 -5.19 11.64
CA MET A 285 2.50 -5.51 12.86
C MET A 285 3.38 -5.47 14.13
N ALA A 286 4.63 -5.92 14.04
CA ALA A 286 5.59 -5.83 15.15
C ALA A 286 5.91 -4.37 15.48
N ALA A 287 6.13 -3.52 14.48
CA ALA A 287 6.36 -2.08 14.67
C ALA A 287 5.16 -1.39 15.35
N ILE A 288 3.93 -1.69 14.92
CA ILE A 288 2.68 -1.20 15.54
C ILE A 288 2.59 -1.60 17.02
N LYS A 289 2.81 -2.89 17.30
CA LYS A 289 2.78 -3.40 18.69
C LYS A 289 3.87 -2.77 19.56
N LYS A 290 5.07 -2.61 19.03
CA LYS A 290 6.20 -1.98 19.72
C LYS A 290 5.94 -0.50 20.02
N ALA A 291 5.28 0.22 19.10
CA ALA A 291 4.94 1.64 19.27
C ALA A 291 3.78 1.86 20.26
N GLY A 292 2.99 0.82 20.55
CA GLY A 292 1.86 0.83 21.50
C GLY A 292 0.52 0.85 20.79
N VAL A 293 -0.19 -0.28 20.80
CA VAL A 293 -1.53 -0.41 20.18
C VAL A 293 -2.57 0.49 20.84
N GLU A 294 -2.39 0.83 22.12
CA GLU A 294 -3.24 1.74 22.88
C GLU A 294 -3.21 3.18 22.35
N LYS A 295 -2.23 3.53 21.53
CA LYS A 295 -2.06 4.83 20.87
C LYS A 295 -2.70 4.90 19.49
N LEU A 296 -3.28 3.79 19.02
CA LEU A 296 -4.02 3.78 17.76
C LEU A 296 -5.27 4.64 17.86
N THR A 297 -5.60 5.32 16.77
CA THR A 297 -6.83 6.11 16.65
C THR A 297 -7.56 5.79 15.36
N PHE A 298 -8.87 5.99 15.37
CA PHE A 298 -9.75 5.84 14.22
C PHE A 298 -10.59 7.10 14.06
N ALA A 299 -10.59 7.68 12.86
CA ALA A 299 -11.43 8.82 12.52
C ALA A 299 -12.22 8.55 11.22
N TRP A 300 -13.42 9.10 11.17
CA TRP A 300 -14.36 9.00 10.06
C TRP A 300 -14.85 10.39 9.63
N ALA A 301 -15.17 10.55 8.36
CA ALA A 301 -15.84 11.74 7.83
C ALA A 301 -16.92 11.32 6.83
N GLY A 302 -18.03 12.03 6.84
CA GLY A 302 -19.20 11.77 6.03
C GLY A 302 -20.20 10.79 6.64
N PRO A 303 -21.31 10.52 5.93
CA PRO A 303 -22.34 9.57 6.37
C PRO A 303 -21.82 8.14 6.46
N VAL A 304 -22.44 7.31 7.31
CA VAL A 304 -22.02 5.92 7.56
C VAL A 304 -22.78 4.91 6.68
N GLU A 305 -23.81 5.33 5.98
CA GLU A 305 -24.66 4.49 5.13
C GLU A 305 -23.89 3.94 3.92
N PRO A 306 -24.16 2.70 3.48
CA PRO A 306 -23.59 2.16 2.25
C PRO A 306 -23.88 3.04 1.03
N GLY A 307 -22.88 3.24 0.17
CA GLY A 307 -22.98 4.07 -1.03
C GLY A 307 -22.84 5.58 -0.79
N ALA A 308 -22.83 6.05 0.46
CA ALA A 308 -22.56 7.45 0.76
C ALA A 308 -21.07 7.78 0.62
N ARG A 309 -20.80 9.05 0.31
CA ARG A 309 -19.43 9.59 0.26
C ARG A 309 -18.83 9.59 1.65
N HIS A 310 -17.68 8.97 1.81
CA HIS A 310 -17.04 8.83 3.12
C HIS A 310 -15.52 8.76 3.02
N TYR A 311 -14.90 9.07 4.12
CA TYR A 311 -13.47 8.95 4.36
C TYR A 311 -13.24 8.34 5.73
N TYR A 312 -12.21 7.53 5.86
CA TYR A 312 -11.70 7.15 7.18
C TYR A 312 -10.18 7.14 7.20
N ARG A 313 -9.64 7.24 8.42
CA ARG A 313 -8.22 7.00 8.67
C ARG A 313 -8.01 6.19 9.95
N VAL A 314 -6.94 5.43 9.93
CA VAL A 314 -6.35 4.80 11.11
C VAL A 314 -4.94 5.33 11.23
N GLN A 315 -4.57 5.84 12.38
CA GLN A 315 -3.19 6.24 12.62
C GLN A 315 -2.67 5.73 13.96
N GLY A 316 -1.37 5.51 14.00
CA GLY A 316 -0.60 5.20 15.18
C GLY A 316 0.65 6.08 15.23
N PRO A 317 1.57 5.85 16.19
CA PRO A 317 2.79 6.66 16.29
C PRO A 317 3.73 6.55 15.07
N THR A 318 3.60 5.49 14.25
CA THR A 318 4.54 5.20 13.15
C THR A 318 3.92 5.21 11.77
N PHE A 319 2.58 5.15 11.66
CA PHE A 319 1.92 4.98 10.36
C PHE A 319 0.58 5.72 10.29
N LEU A 320 0.12 5.90 9.06
CA LEU A 320 -1.19 6.40 8.71
C LEU A 320 -1.79 5.54 7.59
N ILE A 321 -3.03 5.13 7.78
CA ILE A 321 -3.91 4.61 6.72
C ILE A 321 -4.93 5.69 6.41
N GLU A 322 -5.12 5.99 5.12
CA GLU A 322 -6.25 6.77 4.64
C GLU A 322 -7.06 5.97 3.62
N PHE A 323 -8.35 6.16 3.65
CA PHE A 323 -9.31 5.63 2.69
C PHE A 323 -10.33 6.72 2.36
N ASP A 324 -10.49 6.99 1.10
CA ASP A 324 -11.47 7.94 0.56
C ASP A 324 -12.37 7.24 -0.47
N ASN A 325 -13.67 7.50 -0.42
CA ASN A 325 -14.64 7.11 -1.45
C ASN A 325 -15.65 8.25 -1.66
N THR A 326 -15.18 9.37 -2.21
CA THR A 326 -16.01 10.58 -2.32
C THR A 326 -16.33 10.97 -3.75
N GLN A 327 -15.46 10.67 -4.70
CA GLN A 327 -15.65 11.00 -6.11
C GLN A 327 -16.70 10.07 -6.74
N ASN A 328 -17.23 10.45 -7.89
CA ASN A 328 -18.24 9.69 -8.64
C ASN A 328 -19.44 9.23 -7.79
N ASN A 329 -19.93 10.11 -6.90
CA ASN A 329 -21.03 9.81 -5.97
C ASN A 329 -20.73 8.60 -5.05
N GLY A 330 -19.55 8.55 -4.46
CA GLY A 330 -19.12 7.45 -3.57
C GLY A 330 -18.86 6.14 -4.33
N ASN A 331 -18.35 6.24 -5.56
CA ASN A 331 -17.99 5.09 -6.38
C ASN A 331 -16.58 5.21 -6.98
N HIS A 332 -15.65 5.83 -6.24
CA HIS A 332 -14.27 6.00 -6.65
C HIS A 332 -13.39 6.08 -5.41
N ILE A 333 -12.59 5.05 -5.18
CA ILE A 333 -11.78 4.86 -3.97
C ILE A 333 -10.33 5.27 -4.23
N HIS A 334 -9.77 6.01 -3.25
CA HIS A 334 -8.34 6.17 -3.04
C HIS A 334 -7.97 5.67 -1.66
N SER A 335 -6.93 4.86 -1.56
CA SER A 335 -6.50 4.28 -0.30
C SER A 335 -4.98 4.19 -0.23
N VAL A 336 -4.39 4.57 0.91
CA VAL A 336 -2.94 4.63 1.07
C VAL A 336 -2.50 4.17 2.46
N TRP A 337 -1.38 3.47 2.49
CA TRP A 337 -0.56 3.24 3.68
C TRP A 337 0.66 4.16 3.62
N ARG A 338 0.88 4.92 4.69
CA ARG A 338 2.04 5.80 4.89
C ARG A 338 2.83 5.35 6.11
N ASP A 339 4.14 5.53 6.06
CA ASP A 339 5.03 5.34 7.20
C ASP A 339 5.74 6.67 7.49
N PHE A 340 5.51 7.25 8.67
CA PHE A 340 6.02 8.59 9.01
C PHE A 340 7.54 8.71 8.95
N ALA A 341 8.26 7.63 9.22
CA ALA A 341 9.71 7.57 9.21
C ALA A 341 10.26 6.98 7.90
N ASN A 342 9.56 5.98 7.33
CA ASN A 342 10.07 5.13 6.25
C ASN A 342 9.32 5.21 4.94
N ASP A 343 8.50 6.25 4.70
CA ASP A 343 8.08 6.54 3.34
C ASP A 343 9.31 6.67 2.44
N PHE A 344 9.31 5.93 1.33
CA PHE A 344 10.47 5.77 0.42
C PHE A 344 11.75 5.24 1.11
N GLY A 345 11.64 4.55 2.24
CA GLY A 345 12.78 4.02 2.98
C GLY A 345 13.70 5.07 3.58
N ARG A 346 13.18 6.25 3.93
CA ARG A 346 13.99 7.40 4.36
C ARG A 346 14.89 7.08 5.55
N ASP A 347 14.34 6.54 6.64
CA ASP A 347 15.13 6.20 7.83
C ASP A 347 16.00 4.97 7.59
N LEU A 348 15.48 3.97 6.88
CA LEU A 348 16.23 2.78 6.49
C LEU A 348 17.50 3.14 5.68
N LEU A 349 17.40 4.08 4.73
CA LEU A 349 18.54 4.56 3.96
C LEU A 349 19.51 5.37 4.82
N ARG A 350 19.01 6.21 5.71
CA ARG A 350 19.86 6.97 6.65
C ARG A 350 20.67 6.04 7.56
N GLU A 351 20.04 5.03 8.12
CA GLU A 351 20.70 4.02 8.96
C GLU A 351 21.74 3.20 8.18
N HIS A 352 21.40 2.78 6.96
CA HIS A 352 22.32 2.08 6.07
C HIS A 352 23.55 2.92 5.76
N LEU A 353 23.39 4.18 5.36
CA LEU A 353 24.50 5.08 5.06
C LEU A 353 25.38 5.35 6.27
N ALA A 354 24.78 5.51 7.46
CA ALA A 354 25.55 5.68 8.70
C ALA A 354 26.39 4.43 9.07
N ALA A 355 25.89 3.23 8.75
CA ALA A 355 26.61 1.98 9.01
C ALA A 355 27.74 1.68 8.01
N VAL A 356 27.69 2.25 6.80
CA VAL A 356 28.68 2.01 5.71
C VAL A 356 29.76 3.11 5.67
N ALA A 357 29.54 4.23 6.35
CA ALA A 357 30.46 5.38 6.37
C ALA A 357 31.70 5.20 7.29
N HIS A 358 32.03 3.95 7.73
CA HIS A 358 33.17 3.65 8.59
C HIS A 358 34.26 2.87 7.87
#